data_65db5b38e6ec09e18139b5e0db470f7c
#
_entry.id   65db5b38e6ec09e18139b5e0db470f7c
#
_cell.length_a   1.000
_cell.length_b   1.000
_cell.length_c   1.000
_cell.angle_alpha   90.00
_cell.angle_beta   90.00
_cell.angle_gamma   90.00
#
_symmetry.space_group_name_H-M   'P 1'
#
loop_
_entity.id
_entity.type
_entity.pdbx_description
1 polymer ?
#
loop_
_entity_poly.entity_id
_entity_poly.type
_entity_poly.pdbx_seq_one_letter_code
_entity_poly.pdbx_strand_id
1 'polypeptide(L)'
;MNKKYLQHINPGIDSIRPYEAGKSIEDVMKEYNLKKIVKLASNENSLGPSPKVIEVINNFKNIHLYPDGDGKNLKSKISEVENVSPEQIILGNGSNEVLEIISQTFLSAQSESVFSKHAFVVYKLASKVRGSKFHEVDAKSWGHDLDKFLEHINEKTRLIFIANPNNPTGTYLPHDDIVNFLKAISNEIIVVIDLAYFEYVKTDDYIRTNEILNEFSNVVITKSFSKIHGLSALRIGYGIGNADLIEIMNRVRQPFNVNAIAQKAAIASLNDVDYLNASVESNSIEREYLYDCLDDMSLKYIPSQGNFICIETPFNGKKIFEELLKKGVIVRPIELYEMPNHIRVTIGKRFENEFFIEKLKETLKSFK
;
A
#
# COMPACT_ATOMS: atom_id res chain seq x y z
N MET A 1 -8.42 17.01 -25.75
CA MET A 1 -9.01 17.53 -24.50
C MET A 1 -9.36 18.99 -24.70
N ASN A 2 -10.58 19.42 -24.32
CA ASN A 2 -10.99 20.82 -24.46
C ASN A 2 -10.23 21.69 -23.44
N LYS A 3 -9.34 22.56 -23.93
CA LYS A 3 -8.47 23.40 -23.08
C LYS A 3 -9.22 24.40 -22.20
N LYS A 4 -10.54 24.64 -22.48
CA LYS A 4 -11.35 25.62 -21.78
C LYS A 4 -11.39 25.44 -20.27
N TYR A 5 -11.40 24.20 -19.76
CA TYR A 5 -11.48 23.93 -18.33
C TYR A 5 -10.12 23.87 -17.64
N LEU A 6 -9.03 23.69 -18.38
CA LEU A 6 -7.67 23.55 -17.80
C LEU A 6 -7.20 24.83 -17.09
N GLN A 7 -7.68 26.00 -17.51
CA GLN A 7 -7.33 27.28 -16.88
C GLN A 7 -8.00 27.49 -15.50
N HIS A 8 -8.96 26.63 -15.12
CA HIS A 8 -9.75 26.75 -13.89
C HIS A 8 -9.48 25.65 -12.87
N ILE A 9 -8.58 24.71 -13.18
CA ILE A 9 -8.22 23.63 -12.27
C ILE A 9 -7.10 24.05 -11.30
N ASN A 10 -7.00 23.37 -10.16
CA ASN A 10 -5.89 23.60 -9.24
C ASN A 10 -4.54 23.25 -9.90
N PRO A 11 -3.47 23.98 -9.56
CA PRO A 11 -2.13 23.71 -10.05
C PRO A 11 -1.73 22.25 -9.80
N GLY A 12 -1.07 21.63 -10.79
CA GLY A 12 -0.61 20.24 -10.70
C GLY A 12 -1.58 19.19 -11.24
N ILE A 13 -2.91 19.46 -11.27
CA ILE A 13 -3.90 18.50 -11.78
C ILE A 13 -3.74 18.26 -13.28
N ASP A 14 -3.33 19.25 -14.05
CA ASP A 14 -3.06 19.14 -15.49
C ASP A 14 -1.99 18.10 -15.84
N SER A 15 -1.07 17.84 -14.91
CA SER A 15 0.01 16.87 -15.04
C SER A 15 -0.38 15.46 -14.59
N ILE A 16 -1.58 15.27 -14.02
CA ILE A 16 -2.06 13.96 -13.56
C ILE A 16 -2.72 13.24 -14.73
N ARG A 17 -2.23 12.02 -15.02
CA ARG A 17 -2.96 11.08 -15.89
C ARG A 17 -3.96 10.32 -15.04
N PRO A 18 -5.20 10.09 -15.54
CA PRO A 18 -6.13 9.21 -14.86
C PRO A 18 -5.48 7.86 -14.55
N TYR A 19 -5.75 7.33 -13.35
CA TYR A 19 -5.23 6.03 -12.97
C TYR A 19 -5.79 4.95 -13.90
N GLU A 20 -4.90 4.22 -14.57
CA GLU A 20 -5.27 3.06 -15.37
C GLU A 20 -5.34 1.84 -14.47
N ALA A 21 -6.57 1.39 -14.20
CA ALA A 21 -6.79 0.13 -13.48
C ALA A 21 -6.21 -1.03 -14.29
N GLY A 22 -5.68 -2.05 -13.61
CA GLY A 22 -5.33 -3.31 -14.28
C GLY A 22 -6.58 -3.94 -14.90
N LYS A 23 -6.41 -4.72 -15.97
CA LYS A 23 -7.52 -5.47 -16.61
C LYS A 23 -8.19 -6.39 -15.58
N SER A 24 -9.51 -6.46 -15.61
CA SER A 24 -10.27 -7.42 -14.82
C SER A 24 -10.04 -8.85 -15.31
N ILE A 25 -10.33 -9.83 -14.45
CA ILE A 25 -10.27 -11.25 -14.85
C ILE A 25 -11.22 -11.50 -16.01
N GLU A 26 -12.44 -10.96 -15.94
CA GLU A 26 -13.49 -11.11 -16.94
C GLU A 26 -13.10 -10.53 -18.30
N ASP A 27 -12.45 -9.36 -18.30
CA ASP A 27 -11.98 -8.72 -19.54
C ASP A 27 -10.89 -9.56 -20.21
N VAL A 28 -9.92 -10.07 -19.43
CA VAL A 28 -8.84 -10.92 -19.96
C VAL A 28 -9.37 -12.26 -20.46
N MET A 29 -10.34 -12.88 -19.74
CA MET A 29 -11.01 -14.11 -20.20
C MET A 29 -11.66 -13.94 -21.58
N LYS A 30 -12.41 -12.85 -21.75
CA LYS A 30 -13.10 -12.56 -23.02
C LYS A 30 -12.13 -12.21 -24.15
N GLU A 31 -11.16 -11.35 -23.88
CA GLU A 31 -10.23 -10.83 -24.88
C GLU A 31 -9.35 -11.95 -25.48
N TYR A 32 -8.89 -12.88 -24.64
CA TYR A 32 -7.97 -13.95 -25.06
C TYR A 32 -8.62 -15.33 -25.13
N ASN A 33 -9.94 -15.44 -24.92
CA ASN A 33 -10.70 -16.69 -24.92
C ASN A 33 -10.10 -17.77 -23.99
N LEU A 34 -9.73 -17.37 -22.77
CA LEU A 34 -9.05 -18.21 -21.79
C LEU A 34 -10.04 -18.82 -20.79
N LYS A 35 -9.77 -20.07 -20.37
CA LYS A 35 -10.56 -20.79 -19.36
C LYS A 35 -9.98 -20.66 -17.93
N LYS A 36 -8.68 -20.37 -17.83
CA LYS A 36 -7.98 -20.25 -16.54
C LYS A 36 -7.22 -18.93 -16.50
N ILE A 37 -7.41 -18.16 -15.44
CA ILE A 37 -6.66 -16.94 -15.19
C ILE A 37 -6.20 -16.93 -13.74
N VAL A 38 -4.96 -16.48 -13.53
CA VAL A 38 -4.36 -16.21 -12.23
C VAL A 38 -4.01 -14.72 -12.14
N LYS A 39 -4.58 -14.04 -11.15
CA LYS A 39 -4.36 -12.60 -10.93
C LYS A 39 -3.42 -12.38 -9.75
N LEU A 40 -2.19 -11.97 -10.05
CA LEU A 40 -1.12 -11.69 -9.08
C LEU A 40 -0.64 -10.22 -9.20
N ALA A 41 -1.57 -9.27 -9.31
CA ALA A 41 -1.27 -7.88 -9.72
C ALA A 41 -1.46 -6.82 -8.64
N SER A 42 -2.29 -7.08 -7.61
CA SER A 42 -2.77 -6.02 -6.70
C SER A 42 -2.42 -6.25 -5.23
N ASN A 43 -1.54 -7.20 -4.94
CA ASN A 43 -1.11 -7.54 -3.58
C ASN A 43 -2.31 -7.86 -2.66
N GLU A 44 -3.30 -8.56 -3.22
CA GLU A 44 -4.43 -9.08 -2.48
C GLU A 44 -3.98 -10.27 -1.62
N ASN A 45 -4.68 -10.57 -0.51
CA ASN A 45 -4.43 -11.80 0.24
C ASN A 45 -4.92 -13.00 -0.57
N SER A 46 -4.04 -13.91 -0.93
CA SER A 46 -4.38 -15.09 -1.74
C SER A 46 -5.32 -16.06 -1.03
N LEU A 47 -5.32 -16.07 0.30
CA LEU A 47 -6.26 -16.88 1.09
C LEU A 47 -7.67 -16.26 1.13
N GLY A 48 -7.80 -14.97 0.78
CA GLY A 48 -9.05 -14.22 0.90
C GLY A 48 -9.31 -13.72 2.33
N PRO A 49 -10.55 -13.33 2.66
CA PRO A 49 -10.94 -12.94 4.01
C PRO A 49 -11.18 -14.16 4.90
N SER A 50 -11.10 -13.95 6.22
CA SER A 50 -11.38 -15.04 7.19
C SER A 50 -12.85 -15.52 7.13
N PRO A 51 -13.13 -16.78 7.55
CA PRO A 51 -14.49 -17.28 7.65
C PRO A 51 -15.39 -16.43 8.55
N LYS A 52 -14.87 -15.85 9.64
CA LYS A 52 -15.63 -14.94 10.52
C LYS A 52 -16.07 -13.67 9.80
N VAL A 53 -15.22 -13.16 8.89
CA VAL A 53 -15.58 -12.01 8.05
C VAL A 53 -16.71 -12.38 7.09
N ILE A 54 -16.63 -13.52 6.42
CA ILE A 54 -17.67 -13.99 5.50
C ILE A 54 -19.01 -14.15 6.23
N GLU A 55 -19.01 -14.70 7.43
CA GLU A 55 -20.21 -14.82 8.27
C GLU A 55 -20.85 -13.46 8.56
N VAL A 56 -20.05 -12.46 8.95
CA VAL A 56 -20.50 -11.09 9.21
C VAL A 56 -21.14 -10.47 7.97
N ILE A 57 -20.51 -10.63 6.80
CA ILE A 57 -21.01 -10.08 5.53
C ILE A 57 -22.34 -10.74 5.16
N ASN A 58 -22.45 -12.07 5.24
CA ASN A 58 -23.66 -12.81 4.88
C ASN A 58 -24.86 -12.48 5.79
N ASN A 59 -24.61 -12.14 7.06
CA ASN A 59 -25.62 -11.78 8.04
C ASN A 59 -25.95 -10.28 8.06
N PHE A 60 -25.30 -9.46 7.25
CA PHE A 60 -25.55 -8.02 7.25
C PHE A 60 -26.82 -7.66 6.49
N LYS A 61 -27.78 -7.01 7.19
CA LYS A 61 -29.13 -6.68 6.65
C LYS A 61 -29.42 -5.18 6.57
N ASN A 62 -28.69 -4.35 7.33
CA ASN A 62 -29.03 -2.94 7.55
C ASN A 62 -28.34 -2.00 6.55
N ILE A 63 -28.33 -2.34 5.25
CA ILE A 63 -27.66 -1.56 4.20
C ILE A 63 -28.31 -0.19 3.96
N HIS A 64 -29.54 0.02 4.42
CA HIS A 64 -30.31 1.26 4.27
C HIS A 64 -30.02 2.29 5.38
N LEU A 65 -29.23 1.92 6.39
CA LEU A 65 -28.84 2.82 7.48
C LEU A 65 -27.43 3.35 7.28
N TYR A 66 -27.22 4.63 7.64
CA TYR A 66 -25.87 5.16 7.71
C TYR A 66 -25.01 4.38 8.73
N PRO A 67 -23.70 4.24 8.49
CA PRO A 67 -22.79 3.66 9.47
C PRO A 67 -22.64 4.56 10.70
N ASP A 68 -22.00 4.04 11.75
CA ASP A 68 -21.45 4.89 12.81
C ASP A 68 -20.40 5.81 12.20
N GLY A 69 -20.65 7.12 12.22
CA GLY A 69 -19.78 8.13 11.61
C GLY A 69 -18.40 8.25 12.26
N ASP A 70 -18.29 7.91 13.55
CA ASP A 70 -17.04 7.86 14.29
C ASP A 70 -16.38 6.48 14.27
N GLY A 71 -17.15 5.42 13.96
CA GLY A 71 -16.67 4.04 13.98
C GLY A 71 -16.22 3.59 15.38
N LYS A 72 -16.95 4.00 16.44
CA LYS A 72 -16.57 3.80 17.86
C LYS A 72 -16.16 2.38 18.19
N ASN A 73 -16.96 1.40 17.77
CA ASN A 73 -16.69 -0.01 18.04
C ASN A 73 -15.39 -0.49 17.34
N LEU A 74 -15.16 -0.03 16.12
CA LEU A 74 -13.95 -0.38 15.38
C LEU A 74 -12.73 0.32 15.99
N LYS A 75 -12.81 1.61 16.33
CA LYS A 75 -11.74 2.33 17.01
C LYS A 75 -11.40 1.68 18.36
N SER A 76 -12.41 1.26 19.14
CA SER A 76 -12.18 0.53 20.39
C SER A 76 -11.43 -0.78 20.15
N LYS A 77 -11.76 -1.53 19.10
CA LYS A 77 -11.03 -2.76 18.77
C LYS A 77 -9.61 -2.51 18.25
N ILE A 78 -9.41 -1.50 17.43
CA ILE A 78 -8.06 -1.09 17.00
C ILE A 78 -7.23 -0.60 18.19
N SER A 79 -7.82 0.19 19.07
CA SER A 79 -7.20 0.67 20.31
C SER A 79 -6.67 -0.47 21.19
N GLU A 80 -7.46 -1.53 21.34
CA GLU A 80 -7.04 -2.76 22.05
C GLU A 80 -5.84 -3.45 21.37
N VAL A 81 -5.90 -3.61 20.05
CA VAL A 81 -4.86 -4.33 19.29
C VAL A 81 -3.57 -3.55 19.18
N GLU A 82 -3.66 -2.23 18.96
CA GLU A 82 -2.51 -1.34 18.77
C GLU A 82 -1.98 -0.75 20.08
N ASN A 83 -2.68 -0.97 21.21
CA ASN A 83 -2.35 -0.41 22.51
C ASN A 83 -2.20 1.12 22.51
N VAL A 84 -3.21 1.80 21.95
CA VAL A 84 -3.31 3.26 21.86
C VAL A 84 -4.70 3.72 22.29
N SER A 85 -4.93 5.01 22.54
CA SER A 85 -6.29 5.49 22.84
C SER A 85 -7.15 5.64 21.58
N PRO A 86 -8.49 5.51 21.64
CA PRO A 86 -9.37 5.71 20.49
C PRO A 86 -9.25 7.10 19.85
N GLU A 87 -8.88 8.13 20.61
CA GLU A 87 -8.67 9.50 20.16
C GLU A 87 -7.43 9.62 19.24
N GLN A 88 -6.51 8.68 19.35
CA GLN A 88 -5.32 8.59 18.50
C GLN A 88 -5.60 7.92 17.14
N ILE A 89 -6.86 7.51 16.86
CA ILE A 89 -7.21 6.74 15.67
C ILE A 89 -8.12 7.54 14.72
N ILE A 90 -7.76 7.57 13.44
CA ILE A 90 -8.61 8.04 12.35
C ILE A 90 -8.91 6.90 11.38
N LEU A 91 -10.19 6.75 11.01
CA LEU A 91 -10.62 5.75 10.02
C LEU A 91 -10.68 6.35 8.61
N GLY A 92 -10.35 5.53 7.61
CA GLY A 92 -10.42 5.90 6.21
C GLY A 92 -11.01 4.82 5.31
N ASN A 93 -11.55 5.22 4.17
CA ASN A 93 -11.99 4.34 3.08
C ASN A 93 -10.76 3.70 2.37
N GLY A 94 -10.05 2.85 3.10
CA GLY A 94 -8.69 2.39 2.84
C GLY A 94 -7.65 3.35 3.42
N SER A 95 -6.41 2.90 3.60
CA SER A 95 -5.30 3.78 3.99
C SER A 95 -5.08 4.93 2.99
N ASN A 96 -5.45 4.75 1.72
CA ASN A 96 -5.39 5.81 0.72
C ASN A 96 -6.17 7.07 1.13
N GLU A 97 -7.39 6.92 1.65
CA GLU A 97 -8.15 8.09 2.12
C GLU A 97 -7.47 8.75 3.32
N VAL A 98 -6.85 7.97 4.21
CA VAL A 98 -6.06 8.54 5.31
C VAL A 98 -4.89 9.37 4.77
N LEU A 99 -4.17 8.88 3.76
CA LEU A 99 -3.10 9.64 3.09
C LEU A 99 -3.64 10.92 2.41
N GLU A 100 -4.82 10.86 1.82
CA GLU A 100 -5.49 12.03 1.23
C GLU A 100 -5.90 13.04 2.31
N ILE A 101 -6.48 12.61 3.43
CA ILE A 101 -6.83 13.46 4.57
C ILE A 101 -5.57 14.15 5.12
N ILE A 102 -4.47 13.41 5.34
CA ILE A 102 -3.20 13.98 5.78
C ILE A 102 -2.71 15.05 4.79
N SER A 103 -2.68 14.71 3.50
CA SER A 103 -2.24 15.63 2.46
C SER A 103 -3.15 16.86 2.35
N GLN A 104 -4.45 16.68 2.53
CA GLN A 104 -5.43 17.78 2.52
C GLN A 104 -5.25 18.69 3.74
N THR A 105 -4.86 18.14 4.87
CA THR A 105 -4.65 18.89 6.11
C THR A 105 -3.36 19.71 6.07
N PHE A 106 -2.26 19.15 5.56
CA PHE A 106 -0.92 19.72 5.73
C PHE A 106 -0.27 20.23 4.43
N LEU A 107 -0.80 19.92 3.25
CA LEU A 107 -0.24 20.39 1.98
C LEU A 107 -1.08 21.48 1.33
N SER A 108 -0.37 22.42 0.74
CA SER A 108 -0.89 23.53 -0.06
C SER A 108 0.10 23.88 -1.16
N ALA A 109 -0.23 24.85 -2.03
CA ALA A 109 0.68 25.35 -3.05
C ALA A 109 1.97 26.02 -2.48
N GLN A 110 1.98 26.37 -1.18
CA GLN A 110 3.12 26.99 -0.49
C GLN A 110 3.96 26.00 0.31
N SER A 111 3.55 24.73 0.38
CA SER A 111 4.25 23.68 1.13
C SER A 111 4.87 22.64 0.22
N GLU A 112 5.77 21.84 0.77
CA GLU A 112 6.49 20.80 0.03
C GLU A 112 6.40 19.47 0.77
N SER A 113 6.47 18.37 0.00
CA SER A 113 6.55 17.00 0.53
C SER A 113 7.80 16.28 0.03
N VAL A 114 8.27 15.29 0.78
CA VAL A 114 9.45 14.46 0.45
C VAL A 114 9.07 12.98 0.51
N PHE A 115 9.48 12.22 -0.48
CA PHE A 115 9.31 10.76 -0.53
C PHE A 115 10.30 10.13 -1.53
N SER A 116 10.51 8.81 -1.46
CA SER A 116 11.42 8.12 -2.38
C SER A 116 10.86 8.02 -3.80
N LYS A 117 11.75 8.02 -4.77
CA LYS A 117 11.47 7.91 -6.21
C LYS A 117 10.66 6.65 -6.58
N HIS A 118 10.97 5.52 -5.98
CA HIS A 118 10.28 4.25 -6.21
C HIS A 118 9.27 3.95 -5.10
N ALA A 119 8.62 4.97 -4.52
CA ALA A 119 7.62 4.79 -3.49
C ALA A 119 6.19 4.77 -4.06
N PHE A 120 5.23 4.46 -3.20
CA PHE A 120 3.83 4.32 -3.59
C PHE A 120 3.28 5.58 -4.28
N VAL A 121 2.76 5.39 -5.48
CA VAL A 121 2.34 6.48 -6.39
C VAL A 121 1.34 7.48 -5.78
N VAL A 122 0.59 7.06 -4.75
CA VAL A 122 -0.42 7.91 -4.09
C VAL A 122 0.23 9.12 -3.43
N TYR A 123 1.45 9.05 -2.92
CA TYR A 123 2.14 10.20 -2.31
C TYR A 123 2.33 11.35 -3.32
N LYS A 124 2.78 10.98 -4.53
CA LYS A 124 2.93 11.92 -5.66
C LYS A 124 1.59 12.49 -6.11
N LEU A 125 0.56 11.64 -6.21
CA LEU A 125 -0.77 12.06 -6.63
C LEU A 125 -1.41 13.00 -5.61
N ALA A 126 -1.37 12.66 -4.33
CA ALA A 126 -1.90 13.46 -3.25
C ALA A 126 -1.22 14.85 -3.18
N SER A 127 0.11 14.90 -3.33
CA SER A 127 0.85 16.17 -3.39
C SER A 127 0.43 17.03 -4.60
N LYS A 128 0.34 16.41 -5.79
CA LYS A 128 -0.10 17.13 -7.02
C LYS A 128 -1.51 17.69 -6.93
N VAL A 129 -2.45 16.94 -6.38
CA VAL A 129 -3.85 17.38 -6.21
C VAL A 129 -3.92 18.63 -5.32
N ARG A 130 -3.00 18.78 -4.37
CA ARG A 130 -2.90 19.96 -3.49
C ARG A 130 -2.12 21.12 -4.11
N GLY A 131 -1.56 20.94 -5.32
CA GLY A 131 -0.67 21.92 -5.95
C GLY A 131 0.67 22.08 -5.20
N SER A 132 0.97 21.17 -4.28
CA SER A 132 2.21 21.15 -3.50
C SER A 132 3.38 20.69 -4.35
N LYS A 133 4.52 21.36 -4.20
CA LYS A 133 5.79 20.85 -4.72
C LYS A 133 6.20 19.60 -3.94
N PHE A 134 6.89 18.68 -4.60
CA PHE A 134 7.40 17.47 -3.96
C PHE A 134 8.80 17.15 -4.47
N HIS A 135 9.56 16.45 -3.62
CA HIS A 135 10.88 15.95 -3.92
C HIS A 135 10.86 14.41 -3.95
N GLU A 136 11.15 13.85 -5.11
CA GLU A 136 11.35 12.41 -5.29
C GLU A 136 12.83 12.12 -5.09
N VAL A 137 13.17 11.58 -3.92
CA VAL A 137 14.56 11.30 -3.53
C VAL A 137 15.02 9.98 -4.13
N ASP A 138 16.20 9.95 -4.73
CA ASP A 138 16.78 8.74 -5.29
C ASP A 138 16.91 7.63 -4.24
N ALA A 139 16.59 6.41 -4.65
CA ALA A 139 16.64 5.25 -3.78
C ALA A 139 18.07 4.72 -3.58
N LYS A 140 18.32 4.14 -2.40
CA LYS A 140 19.52 3.39 -2.08
C LYS A 140 19.17 1.90 -2.06
N SER A 141 19.76 1.11 -2.96
CA SER A 141 19.46 -0.32 -3.06
C SER A 141 17.95 -0.63 -3.15
N TRP A 142 17.23 0.15 -3.95
CA TRP A 142 15.77 0.08 -4.13
C TRP A 142 14.92 0.47 -2.90
N GLY A 143 15.55 0.82 -1.78
CA GLY A 143 14.90 1.28 -0.55
C GLY A 143 14.98 2.79 -0.37
N HIS A 144 14.48 3.27 0.76
CA HIS A 144 14.59 4.67 1.12
C HIS A 144 16.04 5.04 1.51
N ASP A 145 16.52 6.20 1.06
CA ASP A 145 17.77 6.81 1.49
C ASP A 145 17.43 7.98 2.43
N LEU A 146 17.35 7.70 3.73
CA LEU A 146 16.94 8.70 4.72
C LEU A 146 17.95 9.84 4.87
N ASP A 147 19.24 9.58 4.63
CA ASP A 147 20.26 10.64 4.64
C ASP A 147 20.01 11.64 3.51
N LYS A 148 19.68 11.16 2.31
CA LYS A 148 19.29 12.03 1.21
C LYS A 148 17.96 12.75 1.44
N PHE A 149 17.02 12.18 2.22
CA PHE A 149 15.81 12.91 2.59
C PHE A 149 16.16 14.19 3.33
N LEU A 150 17.15 14.15 4.24
CA LEU A 150 17.59 15.34 5.00
C LEU A 150 18.09 16.46 4.08
N GLU A 151 18.73 16.13 2.95
CA GLU A 151 19.21 17.12 1.98
C GLU A 151 18.06 17.86 1.25
N HIS A 152 16.87 17.28 1.20
CA HIS A 152 15.70 17.85 0.53
C HIS A 152 14.72 18.56 1.48
N ILE A 153 14.99 18.53 2.78
CA ILE A 153 14.17 19.21 3.79
C ILE A 153 14.53 20.70 3.83
N ASN A 154 13.50 21.55 3.81
CA ASN A 154 13.64 23.00 3.91
C ASN A 154 12.48 23.62 4.68
N GLU A 155 12.45 24.95 4.82
CA GLU A 155 11.41 25.68 5.59
C GLU A 155 9.98 25.51 5.06
N LYS A 156 9.79 25.02 3.83
CA LYS A 156 8.47 24.74 3.22
C LYS A 156 8.05 23.29 3.38
N THR A 157 8.95 22.41 3.79
CA THR A 157 8.64 21.00 3.98
C THR A 157 7.62 20.84 5.12
N ARG A 158 6.49 20.19 4.83
CA ARG A 158 5.43 19.92 5.82
C ARG A 158 5.12 18.45 5.96
N LEU A 159 5.48 17.64 4.96
CA LEU A 159 5.08 16.23 4.93
C LEU A 159 6.20 15.36 4.35
N ILE A 160 6.49 14.27 5.04
CA ILE A 160 7.40 13.22 4.58
C ILE A 160 6.64 11.90 4.55
N PHE A 161 6.77 11.13 3.46
CA PHE A 161 6.17 9.81 3.35
C PHE A 161 7.24 8.72 3.31
N ILE A 162 7.10 7.72 4.18
CA ILE A 162 7.97 6.55 4.28
C ILE A 162 7.08 5.31 4.23
N ALA A 163 7.13 4.54 3.14
CA ALA A 163 6.46 3.24 3.06
C ALA A 163 7.36 2.15 3.63
N ASN A 164 6.89 1.39 4.62
CA ASN A 164 7.71 0.36 5.27
C ASN A 164 6.91 -0.91 5.61
N PRO A 165 7.02 -2.00 4.84
CA PRO A 165 7.79 -2.18 3.60
C PRO A 165 7.37 -1.30 2.43
N ASN A 166 8.34 -0.94 1.60
CA ASN A 166 8.09 -0.11 0.43
C ASN A 166 7.34 -0.88 -0.67
N ASN A 167 6.44 -0.22 -1.34
CA ASN A 167 5.75 -0.70 -2.54
C ASN A 167 6.15 0.22 -3.72
N PRO A 168 6.77 -0.28 -4.81
CA PRO A 168 6.69 -1.67 -5.30
C PRO A 168 7.90 -2.57 -4.97
N THR A 169 8.91 -2.13 -4.26
CA THR A 169 10.19 -2.82 -4.13
C THR A 169 10.21 -3.93 -3.07
N GLY A 170 9.41 -3.81 -2.01
CA GLY A 170 9.36 -4.76 -0.90
C GLY A 170 10.44 -4.57 0.16
N THR A 171 11.35 -3.62 -0.04
CA THR A 171 12.41 -3.27 0.92
C THR A 171 11.84 -2.66 2.19
N TYR A 172 12.56 -2.79 3.30
CA TYR A 172 12.16 -2.19 4.57
C TYR A 172 13.31 -1.40 5.22
N LEU A 173 12.97 -0.59 6.19
CA LEU A 173 13.89 0.12 7.06
C LEU A 173 13.84 -0.49 8.47
N PRO A 174 15.00 -0.72 9.11
CA PRO A 174 15.07 -1.06 10.52
C PRO A 174 14.49 0.05 11.42
N HIS A 175 14.07 -0.33 12.62
CA HIS A 175 13.55 0.59 13.62
C HIS A 175 14.51 1.75 13.92
N ASP A 176 15.76 1.43 14.18
CA ASP A 176 16.77 2.42 14.59
C ASP A 176 17.05 3.45 13.51
N ASP A 177 17.02 3.06 12.23
CA ASP A 177 17.19 3.99 11.11
C ASP A 177 16.06 5.02 11.08
N ILE A 178 14.81 4.58 11.32
CA ILE A 178 13.64 5.45 11.39
C ILE A 178 13.74 6.38 12.60
N VAL A 179 14.10 5.87 13.76
CA VAL A 179 14.29 6.69 14.99
C VAL A 179 15.36 7.74 14.80
N ASN A 180 16.51 7.36 14.25
CA ASN A 180 17.61 8.29 13.98
C ASN A 180 17.19 9.40 13.01
N PHE A 181 16.47 9.05 11.95
CA PHE A 181 15.92 10.03 11.02
C PHE A 181 14.91 10.98 11.70
N LEU A 182 13.97 10.46 12.49
CA LEU A 182 12.98 11.27 13.21
C LEU A 182 13.64 12.25 14.20
N LYS A 183 14.74 11.85 14.85
CA LYS A 183 15.52 12.72 15.74
C LYS A 183 16.28 13.82 15.00
N ALA A 184 16.58 13.63 13.73
CA ALA A 184 17.35 14.59 12.92
C ALA A 184 16.49 15.68 12.29
N ILE A 185 15.15 15.56 12.31
CA ILE A 185 14.23 16.52 11.67
C ILE A 185 13.44 17.34 12.69
N SER A 186 12.88 18.48 12.23
CA SER A 186 11.98 19.29 13.06
C SER A 186 10.66 18.53 13.34
N ASN A 187 10.16 18.64 14.56
CA ASN A 187 8.84 18.12 14.95
C ASN A 187 7.66 18.90 14.35
N GLU A 188 7.90 19.99 13.62
CA GLU A 188 6.89 20.70 12.83
C GLU A 188 6.60 19.99 11.49
N ILE A 189 7.44 19.06 11.06
CA ILE A 189 7.27 18.28 9.86
C ILE A 189 6.53 16.98 10.20
N ILE A 190 5.38 16.76 9.59
CA ILE A 190 4.62 15.53 9.79
C ILE A 190 5.27 14.40 8.99
N VAL A 191 5.55 13.28 9.65
CA VAL A 191 6.07 12.08 9.01
C VAL A 191 5.00 11.01 8.97
N VAL A 192 4.65 10.57 7.77
CA VAL A 192 3.74 9.46 7.54
C VAL A 192 4.54 8.19 7.33
N ILE A 193 4.36 7.22 8.22
CA ILE A 193 4.94 5.88 8.07
C ILE A 193 3.82 4.95 7.61
N ASP A 194 3.84 4.57 6.32
CA ASP A 194 2.82 3.72 5.73
C ASP A 194 3.19 2.25 5.91
N LEU A 195 2.48 1.60 6.80
CA LEU A 195 2.69 0.21 7.22
C LEU A 195 1.64 -0.75 6.61
N ALA A 196 1.24 -0.53 5.37
CA ALA A 196 0.20 -1.37 4.72
C ALA A 196 0.54 -2.86 4.63
N TYR A 197 1.81 -3.24 4.82
CA TYR A 197 2.31 -4.62 4.79
C TYR A 197 2.91 -5.07 6.11
N PHE A 198 2.64 -4.36 7.21
CA PHE A 198 3.23 -4.53 8.54
C PHE A 198 3.26 -5.99 9.02
N GLU A 199 2.15 -6.67 8.92
CA GLU A 199 1.95 -8.00 9.49
C GLU A 199 2.73 -9.12 8.75
N TYR A 200 3.20 -8.86 7.53
CA TYR A 200 4.00 -9.81 6.76
C TYR A 200 5.49 -9.83 7.14
N VAL A 201 5.96 -8.80 7.85
CA VAL A 201 7.38 -8.66 8.21
C VAL A 201 7.74 -9.56 9.37
N LYS A 202 8.82 -10.34 9.22
CA LYS A 202 9.30 -11.30 10.24
C LYS A 202 10.73 -11.03 10.70
N THR A 203 11.21 -9.77 10.62
CA THR A 203 12.55 -9.40 11.10
C THR A 203 12.47 -8.79 12.50
N ASP A 204 13.44 -9.11 13.36
CA ASP A 204 13.46 -8.65 14.75
C ASP A 204 13.76 -7.15 14.90
N ASP A 205 14.40 -6.56 13.89
CA ASP A 205 14.79 -5.16 13.84
C ASP A 205 13.72 -4.24 13.24
N TYR A 206 12.53 -4.80 12.92
CA TYR A 206 11.45 -4.04 12.32
C TYR A 206 10.83 -3.01 13.28
N ILE A 207 10.11 -2.03 12.73
CA ILE A 207 9.55 -0.89 13.45
C ILE A 207 8.67 -1.31 14.65
N ARG A 208 8.94 -0.75 15.81
CA ARG A 208 8.15 -0.85 17.03
C ARG A 208 7.22 0.35 17.13
N THR A 209 5.98 0.19 16.65
CA THR A 209 5.03 1.29 16.45
C THR A 209 4.73 2.08 17.72
N ASN A 210 4.57 1.42 18.87
CA ASN A 210 4.28 2.07 20.15
C ASN A 210 5.44 2.93 20.64
N GLU A 211 6.70 2.51 20.43
CA GLU A 211 7.87 3.32 20.80
C GLU A 211 7.90 4.61 19.97
N ILE A 212 7.68 4.51 18.65
CA ILE A 212 7.61 5.66 17.75
C ILE A 212 6.49 6.64 18.15
N LEU A 213 5.27 6.13 18.40
CA LEU A 213 4.12 6.97 18.73
C LEU A 213 4.25 7.65 20.10
N ASN A 214 4.97 7.03 21.04
CA ASN A 214 5.22 7.61 22.36
C ASN A 214 6.33 8.68 22.34
N GLU A 215 7.34 8.52 21.47
CA GLU A 215 8.49 9.43 21.40
C GLU A 215 8.24 10.62 20.45
N PHE A 216 7.49 10.42 19.35
CA PHE A 216 7.34 11.41 18.28
C PHE A 216 5.89 11.82 18.04
N SER A 217 5.52 13.02 18.48
CA SER A 217 4.16 13.56 18.34
C SER A 217 3.78 13.96 16.90
N ASN A 218 4.76 14.10 16.01
CA ASN A 218 4.61 14.49 14.62
C ASN A 218 4.54 13.29 13.66
N VAL A 219 4.40 12.08 14.17
CA VAL A 219 4.28 10.87 13.33
C VAL A 219 2.83 10.44 13.19
N VAL A 220 2.44 10.05 11.97
CA VAL A 220 1.20 9.34 11.66
C VAL A 220 1.55 8.00 11.03
N ILE A 221 1.16 6.92 11.67
CA ILE A 221 1.28 5.55 11.14
C ILE A 221 -0.01 5.22 10.39
N THR A 222 0.07 4.72 9.15
CA THR A 222 -1.10 4.24 8.42
C THR A 222 -1.06 2.74 8.26
N LYS A 223 -2.21 2.07 8.45
CA LYS A 223 -2.40 0.63 8.25
C LYS A 223 -3.64 0.33 7.42
N SER A 224 -3.69 -0.83 6.80
CA SER A 224 -4.74 -1.19 5.84
C SER A 224 -5.32 -2.58 6.10
N PHE A 225 -6.63 -2.71 6.04
CA PHE A 225 -7.31 -4.01 6.02
C PHE A 225 -7.32 -4.66 4.61
N SER A 226 -6.74 -4.00 3.61
CA SER A 226 -6.75 -4.50 2.22
C SER A 226 -5.81 -5.68 1.98
N LYS A 227 -4.77 -5.85 2.82
CA LYS A 227 -3.68 -6.81 2.59
C LYS A 227 -3.90 -8.07 3.41
N ILE A 228 -3.25 -8.21 4.56
CA ILE A 228 -3.33 -9.42 5.40
C ILE A 228 -4.77 -9.81 5.76
N HIS A 229 -5.64 -8.84 5.99
CA HIS A 229 -7.03 -9.07 6.37
C HIS A 229 -7.94 -9.51 5.21
N GLY A 230 -7.49 -9.40 3.94
CA GLY A 230 -8.27 -9.80 2.77
C GLY A 230 -9.50 -8.93 2.47
N LEU A 231 -9.57 -7.68 2.97
CA LEU A 231 -10.73 -6.80 2.86
C LEU A 231 -10.57 -5.71 1.78
N SER A 232 -9.80 -5.96 0.74
CA SER A 232 -9.49 -4.96 -0.28
C SER A 232 -10.72 -4.34 -0.96
N ALA A 233 -11.77 -5.15 -1.18
CA ALA A 233 -13.04 -4.71 -1.78
C ALA A 233 -13.89 -3.83 -0.84
N LEU A 234 -13.74 -3.98 0.47
CA LEU A 234 -14.51 -3.23 1.45
C LEU A 234 -13.97 -1.84 1.71
N ARG A 235 -12.77 -1.53 1.24
CA ARG A 235 -12.14 -0.21 1.34
C ARG A 235 -12.08 0.30 2.77
N ILE A 236 -11.24 -0.30 3.61
CA ILE A 236 -11.07 0.13 4.99
C ILE A 236 -9.59 0.14 5.39
N GLY A 237 -9.20 1.16 6.14
CA GLY A 237 -7.88 1.37 6.72
C GLY A 237 -7.97 2.40 7.84
N TYR A 238 -6.86 2.68 8.48
CA TYR A 238 -6.79 3.62 9.58
C TYR A 238 -5.42 4.29 9.68
N GLY A 239 -5.39 5.40 10.40
CA GLY A 239 -4.18 6.08 10.82
C GLY A 239 -4.13 6.15 12.35
N ILE A 240 -2.91 6.13 12.90
CA ILE A 240 -2.64 6.32 14.33
C ILE A 240 -1.63 7.46 14.47
N GLY A 241 -1.88 8.38 15.38
CA GLY A 241 -0.99 9.50 15.67
C GLY A 241 -1.29 10.17 17.00
N ASN A 242 -0.64 11.28 17.27
CA ASN A 242 -0.98 12.10 18.44
C ASN A 242 -2.46 12.54 18.39
N ALA A 243 -3.16 12.56 19.51
CA ALA A 243 -4.61 12.84 19.59
C ALA A 243 -4.97 14.23 19.02
N ASP A 244 -4.17 15.26 19.28
CA ASP A 244 -4.40 16.62 18.75
C ASP A 244 -4.24 16.64 17.23
N LEU A 245 -3.26 15.88 16.70
CA LEU A 245 -3.04 15.74 15.27
C LEU A 245 -4.22 15.02 14.58
N ILE A 246 -4.72 13.96 15.18
CA ILE A 246 -5.89 13.21 14.72
C ILE A 246 -7.16 14.07 14.80
N GLU A 247 -7.32 14.89 15.81
CA GLU A 247 -8.46 15.82 15.92
C GLU A 247 -8.47 16.84 14.76
N ILE A 248 -7.31 17.42 14.43
CA ILE A 248 -7.17 18.33 13.28
C ILE A 248 -7.51 17.60 11.97
N MET A 249 -7.03 16.39 11.77
CA MET A 249 -7.32 15.58 10.58
C MET A 249 -8.82 15.23 10.48
N ASN A 250 -9.50 15.00 11.60
CA ASN A 250 -10.93 14.72 11.61
C ASN A 250 -11.80 15.90 11.11
N ARG A 251 -11.29 17.14 11.13
CA ARG A 251 -12.01 18.32 10.57
C ARG A 251 -12.15 18.27 9.05
N VAL A 252 -11.28 17.52 8.38
CA VAL A 252 -11.27 17.36 6.90
C VAL A 252 -11.90 16.03 6.46
N ARG A 253 -12.00 15.07 7.38
CA ARG A 253 -12.58 13.75 7.09
C ARG A 253 -14.06 13.88 6.70
N GLN A 254 -14.45 13.21 5.61
CA GLN A 254 -15.84 13.18 5.17
C GLN A 254 -16.73 12.47 6.20
N PRO A 255 -17.94 12.97 6.47
CA PRO A 255 -18.90 12.28 7.30
C PRO A 255 -19.22 10.87 6.75
N PHE A 256 -19.31 9.86 7.60
CA PHE A 256 -19.67 8.49 7.23
C PHE A 256 -18.77 7.86 6.16
N ASN A 257 -17.50 8.26 6.08
CA ASN A 257 -16.56 7.82 5.04
C ASN A 257 -16.30 6.31 5.00
N VAL A 258 -16.44 5.60 6.13
CA VAL A 258 -16.24 4.15 6.20
C VAL A 258 -17.58 3.45 6.31
N ASN A 259 -17.89 2.56 5.37
CA ASN A 259 -19.18 1.88 5.30
C ASN A 259 -19.38 0.87 6.44
N ALA A 260 -20.65 0.58 6.79
CA ALA A 260 -21.02 -0.23 7.93
C ALA A 260 -20.56 -1.70 7.82
N ILE A 261 -20.54 -2.27 6.62
CA ILE A 261 -20.06 -3.64 6.39
C ILE A 261 -18.58 -3.72 6.65
N ALA A 262 -17.81 -2.75 6.14
CA ALA A 262 -16.38 -2.68 6.33
C ALA A 262 -15.98 -2.57 7.81
N GLN A 263 -16.69 -1.73 8.59
CA GLN A 263 -16.44 -1.60 10.04
C GLN A 263 -16.62 -2.94 10.76
N LYS A 264 -17.74 -3.64 10.51
CA LYS A 264 -18.02 -4.94 11.12
C LYS A 264 -17.07 -6.03 10.67
N ALA A 265 -16.74 -6.08 9.39
CA ALA A 265 -15.78 -7.02 8.81
C ALA A 265 -14.36 -6.83 9.38
N ALA A 266 -13.94 -5.59 9.57
CA ALA A 266 -12.64 -5.26 10.17
C ALA A 266 -12.56 -5.76 11.63
N ILE A 267 -13.62 -5.53 12.44
CA ILE A 267 -13.69 -6.06 13.81
C ILE A 267 -13.61 -7.61 13.81
N ALA A 268 -14.36 -8.27 12.92
CA ALA A 268 -14.33 -9.73 12.82
C ALA A 268 -12.94 -10.26 12.44
N SER A 269 -12.25 -9.56 11.51
CA SER A 269 -10.91 -9.91 11.09
C SER A 269 -9.88 -9.73 12.20
N LEU A 270 -9.94 -8.63 12.96
CA LEU A 270 -9.06 -8.40 14.11
C LEU A 270 -9.24 -9.43 15.24
N ASN A 271 -10.41 -10.06 15.31
CA ASN A 271 -10.70 -11.14 16.26
C ASN A 271 -10.31 -12.54 15.75
N ASP A 272 -9.72 -12.65 14.56
CA ASP A 272 -9.34 -13.93 13.96
C ASP A 272 -7.82 -14.03 13.77
N VAL A 273 -7.12 -13.95 14.90
CA VAL A 273 -5.65 -13.94 14.96
C VAL A 273 -5.04 -15.20 14.31
N ASP A 274 -5.67 -16.35 14.51
CA ASP A 274 -5.19 -17.61 13.92
C ASP A 274 -5.20 -17.56 12.39
N TYR A 275 -6.25 -16.96 11.79
CA TYR A 275 -6.33 -16.79 10.36
C TYR A 275 -5.26 -15.80 9.83
N LEU A 276 -5.01 -14.72 10.57
CA LEU A 276 -3.95 -13.77 10.21
C LEU A 276 -2.58 -14.46 10.26
N ASN A 277 -2.29 -15.23 11.31
CA ASN A 277 -1.05 -15.98 11.44
C ASN A 277 -0.89 -17.02 10.30
N ALA A 278 -1.96 -17.74 9.95
CA ALA A 278 -1.95 -18.66 8.82
C ALA A 278 -1.66 -17.94 7.48
N SER A 279 -2.18 -16.71 7.32
CA SER A 279 -1.91 -15.89 6.12
C SER A 279 -0.45 -15.44 6.06
N VAL A 280 0.15 -15.05 7.17
CA VAL A 280 1.58 -14.69 7.28
C VAL A 280 2.45 -15.89 6.93
N GLU A 281 2.14 -17.06 7.52
CA GLU A 281 2.91 -18.29 7.30
C GLU A 281 2.82 -18.75 5.84
N SER A 282 1.62 -18.78 5.27
CA SER A 282 1.40 -19.10 3.85
C SER A 282 2.22 -18.17 2.95
N ASN A 283 2.18 -16.86 3.21
CA ASN A 283 2.96 -15.89 2.44
C ASN A 283 4.46 -16.16 2.52
N SER A 284 4.98 -16.51 3.71
CA SER A 284 6.40 -16.78 3.90
C SER A 284 6.83 -18.04 3.13
N ILE A 285 6.09 -19.14 3.25
CA ILE A 285 6.39 -20.41 2.54
C ILE A 285 6.35 -20.19 1.03
N GLU A 286 5.35 -19.47 0.53
CA GLU A 286 5.18 -19.25 -0.90
C GLU A 286 6.18 -18.22 -1.46
N ARG A 287 6.66 -17.30 -0.64
CA ARG A 287 7.75 -16.38 -1.00
C ARG A 287 9.06 -17.12 -1.24
N GLU A 288 9.45 -18.00 -0.31
CA GLU A 288 10.67 -18.81 -0.46
C GLU A 288 10.58 -19.72 -1.69
N TYR A 289 9.42 -20.37 -1.91
CA TYR A 289 9.20 -21.15 -3.12
C TYR A 289 9.40 -20.32 -4.41
N LEU A 290 8.90 -19.10 -4.44
CA LEU A 290 9.10 -18.23 -5.61
C LEU A 290 10.56 -17.80 -5.76
N TYR A 291 11.28 -17.54 -4.67
CA TYR A 291 12.70 -17.25 -4.70
C TYR A 291 13.50 -18.40 -5.28
N ASP A 292 13.28 -19.63 -4.82
CA ASP A 292 13.93 -20.85 -5.35
C ASP A 292 13.69 -20.97 -6.88
N CYS A 293 12.44 -20.77 -7.31
CA CYS A 293 12.09 -20.84 -8.74
C CYS A 293 12.77 -19.74 -9.58
N LEU A 294 12.92 -18.52 -9.04
CA LEU A 294 13.56 -17.41 -9.73
C LEU A 294 15.07 -17.58 -9.80
N ASP A 295 15.69 -18.13 -8.74
CA ASP A 295 17.11 -18.48 -8.71
C ASP A 295 17.44 -19.58 -9.72
N ASP A 296 16.61 -20.63 -9.82
CA ASP A 296 16.71 -21.67 -10.86
C ASP A 296 16.64 -21.10 -12.28
N MET A 297 15.91 -19.99 -12.45
CA MET A 297 15.80 -19.28 -13.73
C MET A 297 16.90 -18.24 -13.94
N SER A 298 17.78 -18.04 -12.97
CA SER A 298 18.81 -16.98 -12.94
C SER A 298 18.20 -15.57 -13.15
N LEU A 299 17.01 -15.33 -12.62
CA LEU A 299 16.34 -14.03 -12.60
C LEU A 299 16.65 -13.28 -11.33
N LYS A 300 16.97 -11.99 -11.47
CA LYS A 300 17.16 -11.11 -10.32
C LYS A 300 15.83 -10.65 -9.77
N TYR A 301 15.74 -10.52 -8.47
CA TYR A 301 14.60 -9.96 -7.76
C TYR A 301 15.06 -9.11 -6.58
N ILE A 302 14.17 -8.27 -6.08
CA ILE A 302 14.40 -7.48 -4.87
C ILE A 302 13.84 -8.26 -3.69
N PRO A 303 14.66 -8.64 -2.67
CA PRO A 303 14.16 -9.29 -1.46
C PRO A 303 13.05 -8.49 -0.80
N SER A 304 11.91 -9.13 -0.54
CA SER A 304 10.69 -8.46 -0.13
C SER A 304 10.23 -8.88 1.26
N GLN A 305 9.77 -7.92 2.05
CA GLN A 305 9.05 -8.15 3.30
C GLN A 305 7.53 -7.98 3.15
N GLY A 306 7.02 -7.76 1.93
CA GLY A 306 5.58 -7.70 1.64
C GLY A 306 4.99 -9.04 1.16
N ASN A 307 3.77 -8.98 0.65
CA ASN A 307 3.10 -10.11 -0.01
C ASN A 307 3.24 -10.06 -1.55
N PHE A 308 4.38 -9.60 -2.02
CA PHE A 308 4.72 -9.49 -3.45
C PHE A 308 6.23 -9.52 -3.62
N ILE A 309 6.67 -9.80 -4.85
CA ILE A 309 8.08 -9.78 -5.25
C ILE A 309 8.22 -8.84 -6.44
N CYS A 310 9.26 -8.01 -6.45
CA CYS A 310 9.67 -7.21 -7.58
C CYS A 310 10.77 -7.95 -8.35
N ILE A 311 10.48 -8.37 -9.58
CA ILE A 311 11.34 -9.21 -10.41
C ILE A 311 11.92 -8.37 -11.55
N GLU A 312 13.26 -8.36 -11.68
CA GLU A 312 13.95 -7.80 -12.84
C GLU A 312 13.88 -8.80 -14.01
N THR A 313 13.34 -8.36 -15.12
CA THR A 313 13.25 -9.19 -16.34
C THR A 313 14.28 -8.74 -17.38
N PRO A 314 14.83 -9.64 -18.20
CA PRO A 314 15.82 -9.29 -19.22
C PRO A 314 15.24 -8.45 -20.37
N PHE A 315 13.92 -8.21 -20.35
CA PHE A 315 13.17 -7.43 -21.34
C PHE A 315 12.32 -6.37 -20.63
N ASN A 316 11.70 -5.48 -21.40
CA ASN A 316 10.78 -4.50 -20.86
C ASN A 316 9.60 -5.18 -20.14
N GLY A 317 9.36 -4.81 -18.89
CA GLY A 317 8.34 -5.42 -18.01
C GLY A 317 6.92 -5.32 -18.54
N LYS A 318 6.59 -4.25 -19.31
CA LYS A 318 5.28 -4.13 -19.96
C LYS A 318 5.10 -5.15 -21.07
N LYS A 319 6.14 -5.41 -21.87
CA LYS A 319 6.09 -6.47 -22.88
C LYS A 319 5.93 -7.86 -22.25
N ILE A 320 6.65 -8.14 -21.17
CA ILE A 320 6.48 -9.39 -20.40
C ILE A 320 5.06 -9.51 -19.85
N PHE A 321 4.51 -8.44 -19.28
CA PHE A 321 3.12 -8.40 -18.82
C PHE A 321 2.12 -8.70 -19.94
N GLU A 322 2.26 -8.09 -21.12
CA GLU A 322 1.36 -8.30 -22.26
C GLU A 322 1.38 -9.76 -22.76
N GLU A 323 2.54 -10.41 -22.78
CA GLU A 323 2.64 -11.82 -23.15
C GLU A 323 2.09 -12.76 -22.04
N LEU A 324 2.29 -12.42 -20.76
CA LEU A 324 1.70 -13.16 -19.65
C LEU A 324 0.17 -13.08 -19.65
N LEU A 325 -0.40 -11.91 -20.00
CA LEU A 325 -1.85 -11.75 -20.16
C LEU A 325 -2.43 -12.73 -21.17
N LYS A 326 -1.80 -12.88 -22.33
CA LYS A 326 -2.22 -13.84 -23.38
C LYS A 326 -2.20 -15.29 -22.90
N LYS A 327 -1.43 -15.57 -21.84
CA LYS A 327 -1.28 -16.90 -21.23
C LYS A 327 -2.10 -17.07 -19.93
N GLY A 328 -2.92 -16.07 -19.58
CA GLY A 328 -3.81 -16.13 -18.43
C GLY A 328 -3.16 -15.75 -17.10
N VAL A 329 -2.08 -14.99 -17.12
CA VAL A 329 -1.44 -14.47 -15.90
C VAL A 329 -1.47 -12.95 -15.88
N ILE A 330 -2.05 -12.37 -14.83
CA ILE A 330 -2.12 -10.91 -14.63
C ILE A 330 -1.12 -10.52 -13.54
N VAL A 331 -0.03 -9.85 -13.93
CA VAL A 331 0.96 -9.25 -13.02
C VAL A 331 0.93 -7.72 -13.13
N ARG A 332 1.80 -7.00 -12.43
CA ARG A 332 1.87 -5.54 -12.47
C ARG A 332 3.18 -5.07 -13.11
N PRO A 333 3.16 -4.47 -14.31
CA PRO A 333 4.30 -3.73 -14.82
C PRO A 333 4.48 -2.47 -13.98
N ILE A 334 5.71 -2.09 -13.67
CA ILE A 334 6.02 -0.99 -12.75
C ILE A 334 6.90 0.10 -13.39
N GLU A 335 6.73 0.30 -14.70
CA GLU A 335 7.39 1.38 -15.44
C GLU A 335 7.06 2.78 -14.88
N LEU A 336 5.85 2.96 -14.33
CA LEU A 336 5.42 4.22 -13.69
C LEU A 336 6.24 4.58 -12.44
N TYR A 337 6.97 3.61 -11.88
CA TYR A 337 7.90 3.77 -10.77
C TYR A 337 9.35 3.94 -11.27
N GLU A 338 9.56 4.26 -12.54
CA GLU A 338 10.86 4.35 -13.20
C GLU A 338 11.65 3.02 -13.15
N MET A 339 10.92 1.91 -13.18
CA MET A 339 11.46 0.55 -13.18
C MET A 339 10.98 -0.20 -14.45
N PRO A 340 11.42 0.22 -15.65
CA PRO A 340 10.82 -0.25 -16.92
C PRO A 340 11.07 -1.74 -17.21
N ASN A 341 12.10 -2.35 -16.61
CA ASN A 341 12.43 -3.77 -16.82
C ASN A 341 11.95 -4.65 -15.65
N HIS A 342 11.07 -4.14 -14.80
CA HIS A 342 10.59 -4.91 -13.66
C HIS A 342 9.09 -5.17 -13.77
N ILE A 343 8.68 -6.30 -13.20
CA ILE A 343 7.29 -6.63 -12.90
C ILE A 343 7.15 -6.87 -11.40
N ARG A 344 6.03 -6.46 -10.82
CA ARG A 344 5.66 -6.81 -9.45
C ARG A 344 4.64 -7.91 -9.47
N VAL A 345 4.90 -8.98 -8.74
CA VAL A 345 4.08 -10.19 -8.68
C VAL A 345 3.61 -10.40 -7.24
N THR A 346 2.31 -10.50 -7.03
CA THR A 346 1.72 -10.87 -5.75
C THR A 346 2.07 -12.33 -5.43
N ILE A 347 2.37 -12.63 -4.19
CA ILE A 347 2.58 -14.00 -3.72
C ILE A 347 1.22 -14.70 -3.61
N GLY A 348 0.97 -15.66 -4.50
CA GLY A 348 -0.26 -16.42 -4.60
C GLY A 348 -0.25 -17.69 -3.75
N LYS A 349 -1.30 -18.52 -3.91
CA LYS A 349 -1.29 -19.92 -3.45
C LYS A 349 -0.32 -20.73 -4.32
N ARG A 350 0.10 -21.91 -3.83
CA ARG A 350 1.05 -22.78 -4.53
C ARG A 350 0.68 -22.98 -6.01
N PHE A 351 -0.54 -23.37 -6.31
CA PHE A 351 -0.97 -23.62 -7.69
C PHE A 351 -0.98 -22.36 -8.58
N GLU A 352 -1.15 -21.16 -7.99
CA GLU A 352 -1.09 -19.88 -8.71
C GLU A 352 0.36 -19.50 -9.01
N ASN A 353 1.25 -19.71 -8.05
CA ASN A 353 2.68 -19.47 -8.20
C ASN A 353 3.30 -20.44 -9.22
N GLU A 354 2.96 -21.72 -9.16
CA GLU A 354 3.39 -22.72 -10.14
C GLU A 354 2.94 -22.34 -11.56
N PHE A 355 1.68 -21.95 -11.71
CA PHE A 355 1.15 -21.51 -13.01
C PHE A 355 1.86 -20.25 -13.52
N PHE A 356 2.11 -19.27 -12.64
CA PHE A 356 2.87 -18.08 -12.98
C PHE A 356 4.29 -18.45 -13.45
N ILE A 357 5.02 -19.26 -12.70
CA ILE A 357 6.41 -19.68 -13.04
C ILE A 357 6.44 -20.44 -14.39
N GLU A 358 5.48 -21.34 -14.63
CA GLU A 358 5.36 -22.05 -15.92
C GLU A 358 5.21 -21.03 -17.07
N LYS A 359 4.25 -20.09 -16.94
CA LYS A 359 3.97 -19.11 -18.00
C LYS A 359 5.07 -18.06 -18.15
N LEU A 360 5.78 -17.72 -17.09
CA LEU A 360 6.95 -16.87 -17.17
C LEU A 360 8.09 -17.54 -17.94
N LYS A 361 8.38 -18.83 -17.67
CA LYS A 361 9.37 -19.62 -18.42
C LYS A 361 9.05 -19.67 -19.91
N GLU A 362 7.78 -19.93 -20.27
CA GLU A 362 7.32 -19.93 -21.66
C GLU A 362 7.48 -18.55 -22.32
N THR A 363 7.12 -17.49 -21.60
CA THR A 363 7.19 -16.11 -22.08
C THR A 363 8.64 -15.70 -22.35
N LEU A 364 9.55 -15.96 -21.42
CA LEU A 364 10.97 -15.61 -21.60
C LEU A 364 11.63 -16.36 -22.77
N LYS A 365 11.18 -17.61 -23.06
CA LYS A 365 11.65 -18.37 -24.24
C LYS A 365 11.17 -17.75 -25.55
N SER A 366 9.99 -17.14 -25.60
CA SER A 366 9.43 -16.55 -26.82
C SER A 366 10.10 -15.23 -27.23
N PHE A 367 10.90 -14.62 -26.34
CA PHE A 367 11.70 -13.42 -26.64
C PHE A 367 13.14 -13.72 -27.06
N LYS A 368 13.58 -14.99 -26.95
CA LYS A 368 14.88 -15.47 -27.45
C LYS A 368 14.75 -15.93 -28.91
#